data_57d0d808c2ea32813b1c072d995712d2
#
_entry.id   57d0d808c2ea32813b1c072d995712d2
#
_cell.length_a   1.000
_cell.length_b   1.000
_cell.length_c   1.000
_cell.angle_alpha   90.00
_cell.angle_beta   90.00
_cell.angle_gamma   90.00
#
_symmetry.space_group_name_H-M   'P 1'
#
loop_
_entity.id
_entity.type
_entity.pdbx_description
1 polymer ?
#
loop_
_entity_poly.entity_id
_entity_poly.type
_entity_poly.pdbx_seq_one_letter_code
_entity_poly.pdbx_strand_id
1 'polypeptide(L)'
;IAARVVNASISGDTTSGGRSRLDALLSQHRPTHVVIELGGNDAIRGLPLQMTQDNLAHMTQAAQQTGARVLLVGMQVPPNYGQDYARRFAEMFGQVAKGNKAALVPFFLKGIADAVDSAKWFQPDRIHPKEEAHPLMLDNVWPELRKLLK
;
A
#
# COMPACT_ATOMS: atom_id res chain seq x y z
N ILE A 1 8.16 -20.51 -7.03
CA ILE A 1 7.02 -19.87 -7.69
C ILE A 1 7.58 -19.06 -8.87
N ALA A 2 7.17 -19.42 -10.07
CA ALA A 2 7.50 -18.66 -11.27
C ALA A 2 6.40 -17.63 -11.52
N ALA A 3 6.75 -16.34 -11.52
CA ALA A 3 5.81 -15.27 -11.77
C ALA A 3 6.47 -14.15 -12.57
N ARG A 4 5.69 -13.53 -13.48
CA ARG A 4 6.09 -12.29 -14.14
C ARG A 4 5.65 -11.13 -13.26
N VAL A 5 6.59 -10.26 -12.91
CA VAL A 5 6.31 -9.06 -12.13
C VAL A 5 6.29 -7.85 -13.06
N VAL A 6 5.23 -7.06 -12.97
CA VAL A 6 5.11 -5.76 -13.63
C VAL A 6 5.15 -4.68 -12.55
N ASN A 7 6.19 -3.87 -12.56
CA ASN A 7 6.29 -2.71 -11.66
C ASN A 7 5.64 -1.50 -12.34
N ALA A 8 4.46 -1.13 -11.84
CA ALA A 8 3.70 0.02 -12.30
C ALA A 8 3.73 1.19 -11.29
N SER A 9 4.67 1.16 -10.34
CA SER A 9 4.81 2.19 -9.32
C SER A 9 5.25 3.53 -9.92
N ILE A 10 4.69 4.61 -9.42
CA ILE A 10 5.08 5.99 -9.76
C ILE A 10 5.42 6.71 -8.46
N SER A 11 6.65 7.21 -8.34
CA SER A 11 7.08 7.96 -7.16
C SER A 11 6.20 9.19 -6.94
N GLY A 12 5.74 9.39 -5.70
CA GLY A 12 4.89 10.53 -5.33
C GLY A 12 3.40 10.40 -5.71
N ASP A 13 2.99 9.27 -6.27
CA ASP A 13 1.60 9.09 -6.69
C ASP A 13 0.62 9.05 -5.50
N THR A 14 -0.59 9.55 -5.74
CA THR A 14 -1.70 9.49 -4.80
C THR A 14 -2.65 8.34 -5.15
N THR A 15 -3.62 8.08 -4.28
CA THR A 15 -4.68 7.11 -4.58
C THR A 15 -5.52 7.54 -5.78
N SER A 16 -5.74 8.84 -5.99
CA SER A 16 -6.41 9.35 -7.20
C SER A 16 -5.61 9.06 -8.46
N GLY A 17 -4.29 9.23 -8.42
CA GLY A 17 -3.40 8.90 -9.54
C GLY A 17 -3.45 7.41 -9.86
N GLY A 18 -3.33 6.55 -8.85
CA GLY A 18 -3.44 5.11 -9.02
C GLY A 18 -4.79 4.69 -9.61
N ARG A 19 -5.88 5.24 -9.09
CA ARG A 19 -7.22 4.97 -9.60
C ARG A 19 -7.37 5.35 -11.08
N SER A 20 -6.85 6.49 -11.49
CA SER A 20 -7.01 6.99 -12.86
C SER A 20 -6.27 6.16 -13.91
N ARG A 21 -5.21 5.45 -13.54
CA ARG A 21 -4.40 4.64 -14.47
C ARG A 21 -4.60 3.14 -14.36
N LEU A 22 -5.37 2.67 -13.36
CA LEU A 22 -5.50 1.24 -13.06
C LEU A 22 -6.18 0.46 -14.19
N ASP A 23 -7.28 0.97 -14.75
CA ASP A 23 -8.03 0.26 -15.79
C ASP A 23 -7.17 -0.05 -17.02
N ALA A 24 -6.36 0.92 -17.45
CA ALA A 24 -5.42 0.72 -18.56
C ALA A 24 -4.36 -0.35 -18.22
N LEU A 25 -3.84 -0.34 -16.98
CA LEU A 25 -2.87 -1.34 -16.53
C LEU A 25 -3.47 -2.74 -16.45
N LEU A 26 -4.70 -2.87 -15.93
CA LEU A 26 -5.42 -4.15 -15.88
C LEU A 26 -5.65 -4.71 -17.27
N SER A 27 -6.06 -3.87 -18.22
CA SER A 27 -6.30 -4.24 -19.61
C SER A 27 -5.02 -4.67 -20.32
N GLN A 28 -3.93 -3.91 -20.13
CA GLN A 28 -2.65 -4.13 -20.78
C GLN A 28 -1.94 -5.38 -20.26
N HIS A 29 -1.90 -5.57 -18.95
CA HIS A 29 -1.08 -6.60 -18.33
C HIS A 29 -1.85 -7.85 -17.91
N ARG A 30 -3.17 -7.76 -17.76
CA ARG A 30 -4.06 -8.86 -17.32
C ARG A 30 -3.49 -9.60 -16.10
N PRO A 31 -3.21 -8.88 -14.99
CA PRO A 31 -2.59 -9.49 -13.83
C PRO A 31 -3.53 -10.51 -13.17
N THR A 32 -2.98 -11.57 -12.62
CA THR A 32 -3.69 -12.49 -11.74
C THR A 32 -3.67 -12.03 -10.28
N HIS A 33 -2.71 -11.19 -9.94
CA HIS A 33 -2.51 -10.62 -8.62
C HIS A 33 -2.16 -9.15 -8.75
N VAL A 34 -2.74 -8.31 -7.91
CA VAL A 34 -2.46 -6.87 -7.85
C VAL A 34 -2.08 -6.51 -6.43
N VAL A 35 -0.91 -5.87 -6.28
CA VAL A 35 -0.45 -5.30 -5.02
C VAL A 35 -0.68 -3.80 -5.07
N ILE A 36 -1.42 -3.26 -4.12
CA ILE A 36 -1.71 -1.82 -4.00
C ILE A 36 -1.02 -1.29 -2.75
N GLU A 37 -0.02 -0.44 -2.95
CA GLU A 37 0.68 0.33 -1.91
C GLU A 37 0.56 1.80 -2.28
N LEU A 38 -0.47 2.46 -1.78
CA LEU A 38 -0.82 3.85 -2.02
C LEU A 38 -1.52 4.43 -0.78
N GLY A 39 -1.50 5.75 -0.63
CA GLY A 39 -2.17 6.48 0.44
C GLY A 39 -1.23 7.34 1.27
N GLY A 40 0.06 7.01 1.34
CA GLY A 40 1.04 7.82 2.05
C GLY A 40 1.14 9.24 1.51
N ASN A 41 1.14 9.40 0.20
CA ASN A 41 1.18 10.72 -0.43
C ASN A 41 -0.13 11.50 -0.25
N ASP A 42 -1.26 10.84 -0.17
CA ASP A 42 -2.54 11.48 0.20
C ASP A 42 -2.42 12.13 1.59
N ALA A 43 -1.88 11.40 2.55
CA ALA A 43 -1.67 11.90 3.92
C ALA A 43 -0.68 13.08 3.95
N ILE A 44 0.45 12.98 3.27
CA ILE A 44 1.45 14.05 3.20
C ILE A 44 0.85 15.34 2.61
N ARG A 45 -0.04 15.20 1.64
CA ARG A 45 -0.71 16.33 0.99
C ARG A 45 -1.96 16.82 1.73
N GLY A 46 -2.32 16.20 2.85
CA GLY A 46 -3.50 16.56 3.64
C GLY A 46 -4.82 16.32 2.91
N LEU A 47 -4.88 15.34 2.02
CA LEU A 47 -6.11 15.03 1.28
C LEU A 47 -7.14 14.38 2.21
N PRO A 48 -8.45 14.54 1.93
CA PRO A 48 -9.50 13.95 2.75
C PRO A 48 -9.38 12.43 2.88
N LEU A 49 -9.41 11.93 4.10
CA LEU A 49 -9.26 10.50 4.38
C LEU A 49 -10.33 9.65 3.69
N GLN A 50 -11.57 10.16 3.63
CA GLN A 50 -12.67 9.47 2.94
C GLN A 50 -12.36 9.26 1.46
N MET A 51 -11.76 10.25 0.80
CA MET A 51 -11.37 10.15 -0.62
C MET A 51 -10.31 9.05 -0.81
N THR A 52 -9.32 8.99 0.08
CA THR A 52 -8.30 7.96 0.05
C THR A 52 -8.92 6.57 0.20
N GLN A 53 -9.82 6.42 1.17
CA GLN A 53 -10.53 5.16 1.41
C GLN A 53 -11.37 4.73 0.20
N ASP A 54 -12.13 5.67 -0.38
CA ASP A 54 -12.98 5.39 -1.55
C ASP A 54 -12.13 5.00 -2.76
N ASN A 55 -10.99 5.65 -2.98
CA ASN A 55 -10.08 5.30 -4.06
C ASN A 55 -9.47 3.91 -3.89
N LEU A 56 -9.04 3.56 -2.68
CA LEU A 56 -8.51 2.23 -2.38
C LEU A 56 -9.58 1.14 -2.58
N ALA A 57 -10.79 1.38 -2.11
CA ALA A 57 -11.90 0.45 -2.30
C ALA A 57 -12.23 0.27 -3.79
N HIS A 58 -12.30 1.36 -4.55
CA HIS A 58 -12.56 1.32 -5.98
C HIS A 58 -11.50 0.52 -6.73
N MET A 59 -10.22 0.77 -6.47
CA MET A 59 -9.13 0.05 -7.12
C MET A 59 -9.15 -1.44 -6.78
N THR A 60 -9.43 -1.77 -5.52
CA THR A 60 -9.56 -3.16 -5.07
C THR A 60 -10.68 -3.87 -5.83
N GLN A 61 -11.85 -3.26 -5.91
CA GLN A 61 -12.99 -3.80 -6.63
C GLN A 61 -12.75 -3.94 -8.13
N ALA A 62 -12.15 -2.91 -8.75
CA ALA A 62 -11.84 -2.93 -10.18
C ALA A 62 -10.88 -4.08 -10.53
N ALA A 63 -9.85 -4.29 -9.74
CA ALA A 63 -8.93 -5.42 -9.92
C ALA A 63 -9.64 -6.76 -9.72
N GLN A 64 -10.46 -6.91 -8.69
CA GLN A 64 -11.22 -8.12 -8.42
C GLN A 64 -12.23 -8.47 -9.52
N GLN A 65 -12.84 -7.47 -10.14
CA GLN A 65 -13.75 -7.67 -11.27
C GLN A 65 -13.08 -8.31 -12.49
N THR A 66 -11.78 -8.16 -12.64
CA THR A 66 -11.00 -8.87 -13.69
C THR A 66 -10.61 -10.28 -13.29
N GLY A 67 -10.95 -10.74 -12.10
CA GLY A 67 -10.55 -12.03 -11.54
C GLY A 67 -9.22 -11.99 -10.78
N ALA A 68 -8.59 -10.83 -10.64
CA ALA A 68 -7.33 -10.70 -9.90
C ALA A 68 -7.55 -10.78 -8.38
N ARG A 69 -6.60 -11.39 -7.68
CA ARG A 69 -6.51 -11.35 -6.22
C ARG A 69 -5.76 -10.08 -5.82
N VAL A 70 -6.22 -9.43 -4.77
CA VAL A 70 -5.66 -8.13 -4.33
C VAL A 70 -4.99 -8.27 -2.97
N LEU A 71 -3.79 -7.69 -2.86
CA LEU A 71 -3.09 -7.45 -1.61
C LEU A 71 -3.00 -5.93 -1.40
N LEU A 72 -3.61 -5.46 -0.31
CA LEU A 72 -3.40 -4.10 0.16
C LEU A 72 -2.22 -4.04 1.11
N VAL A 73 -1.34 -3.06 0.90
CA VAL A 73 -0.18 -2.82 1.76
C VAL A 73 -0.42 -1.53 2.54
N GLY A 74 -0.65 -1.70 3.83
CA GLY A 74 -0.99 -0.61 4.73
C GLY A 74 0.22 0.23 5.15
N MET A 75 -0.07 1.47 5.51
CA MET A 75 0.89 2.44 6.02
C MET A 75 0.39 3.07 7.32
N GLN A 76 1.30 3.67 8.05
CA GLN A 76 1.01 4.50 9.22
C GLN A 76 1.64 5.87 9.04
N VAL A 77 1.03 6.88 9.64
CA VAL A 77 1.59 8.23 9.72
C VAL A 77 2.00 8.54 11.15
N PRO A 78 3.01 9.42 11.36
CA PRO A 78 3.44 9.79 12.71
C PRO A 78 2.31 10.45 13.52
N PRO A 79 2.33 10.36 14.87
CA PRO A 79 1.31 10.96 15.73
C PRO A 79 1.18 12.49 15.61
N ASN A 80 2.21 13.19 15.10
CA ASN A 80 2.17 14.63 14.87
C ASN A 80 1.20 15.04 13.74
N TYR A 81 0.65 14.10 12.97
CA TYR A 81 -0.48 14.33 12.07
C TYR A 81 -1.83 14.41 12.80
N GLY A 82 -1.84 14.27 14.14
CA GLY A 82 -3.03 14.14 14.96
C GLY A 82 -3.33 12.67 15.29
N GLN A 83 -3.57 12.37 16.57
CA GLN A 83 -3.77 10.98 17.01
C GLN A 83 -4.99 10.34 16.37
N ASP A 84 -6.10 11.05 16.26
CA ASP A 84 -7.32 10.52 15.63
C ASP A 84 -7.11 10.25 14.14
N TYR A 85 -6.49 11.19 13.43
CA TYR A 85 -6.16 11.02 12.02
C TYR A 85 -5.22 9.83 11.81
N ALA A 86 -4.14 9.73 12.58
CA ALA A 86 -3.16 8.63 12.47
C ALA A 86 -3.83 7.27 12.71
N ARG A 87 -4.70 7.17 13.71
CA ARG A 87 -5.47 5.96 14.00
C ARG A 87 -6.39 5.59 12.84
N ARG A 88 -7.20 6.53 12.38
CA ARG A 88 -8.14 6.32 11.27
C ARG A 88 -7.43 5.97 9.95
N PHE A 89 -6.29 6.61 9.69
CA PHE A 89 -5.47 6.30 8.52
C PHE A 89 -4.95 4.86 8.57
N ALA A 90 -4.39 4.44 9.69
CA ALA A 90 -3.89 3.07 9.85
C ALA A 90 -5.00 2.02 9.73
N GLU A 91 -6.17 2.27 10.32
CA GLU A 91 -7.31 1.36 10.31
C GLU A 91 -7.98 1.26 8.92
N MET A 92 -7.90 2.30 8.12
CA MET A 92 -8.56 2.40 6.82
C MET A 92 -8.21 1.25 5.88
N PHE A 93 -6.95 0.86 5.82
CA PHE A 93 -6.49 -0.24 4.96
C PHE A 93 -7.15 -1.57 5.33
N GLY A 94 -7.24 -1.84 6.64
CA GLY A 94 -7.92 -3.03 7.15
C GLY A 94 -9.42 -3.03 6.85
N GLN A 95 -10.07 -1.87 6.96
CA GLN A 95 -11.48 -1.72 6.64
C GLN A 95 -11.76 -2.00 5.16
N VAL A 96 -10.94 -1.46 4.26
CA VAL A 96 -11.07 -1.69 2.83
C VAL A 96 -10.81 -3.16 2.49
N ALA A 97 -9.76 -3.75 3.05
CA ALA A 97 -9.41 -5.15 2.81
C ALA A 97 -10.53 -6.08 3.29
N LYS A 98 -11.02 -5.90 4.51
CA LYS A 98 -12.11 -6.71 5.08
C LYS A 98 -13.41 -6.56 4.30
N GLY A 99 -13.78 -5.34 3.95
CA GLY A 99 -15.01 -5.05 3.20
C GLY A 99 -15.03 -5.63 1.80
N ASN A 100 -13.85 -5.89 1.20
CA ASN A 100 -13.72 -6.39 -0.17
C ASN A 100 -13.09 -7.79 -0.23
N LYS A 101 -12.90 -8.47 0.90
CA LYS A 101 -12.25 -9.78 0.98
C LYS A 101 -10.87 -9.80 0.29
N ALA A 102 -10.12 -8.72 0.44
CA ALA A 102 -8.73 -8.61 -0.03
C ALA A 102 -7.76 -8.99 1.08
N ALA A 103 -6.55 -9.39 0.70
CA ALA A 103 -5.47 -9.62 1.65
C ALA A 103 -4.85 -8.29 2.11
N LEU A 104 -4.23 -8.30 3.28
CA LEU A 104 -3.68 -7.11 3.90
C LEU A 104 -2.30 -7.39 4.49
N VAL A 105 -1.36 -6.48 4.22
CA VAL A 105 -0.19 -6.24 5.05
C VAL A 105 -0.51 -5.02 5.91
N PRO A 106 -0.67 -5.15 7.24
CA PRO A 106 -1.15 -4.04 8.08
C PRO A 106 -0.23 -2.83 8.10
N PHE A 107 1.09 -3.06 8.11
CA PHE A 107 2.08 -2.00 8.13
C PHE A 107 3.34 -2.39 7.36
N PHE A 108 3.56 -1.75 6.22
CA PHE A 108 4.68 -2.02 5.32
C PHE A 108 6.05 -1.80 5.97
N LEU A 109 6.16 -0.78 6.82
CA LEU A 109 7.42 -0.37 7.45
C LEU A 109 7.56 -0.86 8.90
N LYS A 110 6.87 -1.93 9.26
CA LYS A 110 7.01 -2.54 10.58
C LYS A 110 8.46 -2.99 10.81
N GLY A 111 9.00 -2.67 11.98
CA GLY A 111 10.39 -2.96 12.33
C GLY A 111 11.40 -1.98 11.72
N ILE A 112 10.91 -1.02 10.94
CA ILE A 112 11.71 0.03 10.27
C ILE A 112 11.36 1.39 10.85
N ALA A 113 10.12 1.84 10.62
CA ALA A 113 9.66 3.17 11.06
C ALA A 113 9.36 3.21 12.56
N ASP A 114 8.95 2.12 13.15
CA ASP A 114 8.66 1.97 14.58
C ASP A 114 9.87 1.47 15.41
N ALA A 115 11.03 1.29 14.78
CA ALA A 115 12.26 0.93 15.48
C ALA A 115 12.82 2.11 16.28
N VAL A 116 13.48 1.82 17.40
CA VAL A 116 14.12 2.84 18.26
C VAL A 116 15.17 3.65 17.49
N ASP A 117 15.89 3.01 16.58
CA ASP A 117 16.92 3.60 15.73
C ASP A 117 16.45 3.80 14.29
N SER A 118 15.18 4.11 14.10
CA SER A 118 14.54 4.19 12.77
C SER A 118 15.25 5.11 11.78
N ALA A 119 15.89 6.19 12.27
CA ALA A 119 16.54 7.18 11.40
C ALA A 119 17.61 6.58 10.47
N LYS A 120 18.26 5.48 10.86
CA LYS A 120 19.27 4.81 10.03
C LYS A 120 18.70 4.20 8.75
N TRP A 121 17.40 3.87 8.76
CA TRP A 121 16.71 3.20 7.67
C TRP A 121 16.16 4.15 6.61
N PHE A 122 16.14 5.46 6.90
CA PHE A 122 15.52 6.45 6.02
C PHE A 122 16.53 7.34 5.32
N GLN A 123 16.13 7.82 4.15
CA GLN A 123 16.84 8.88 3.44
C GLN A 123 16.79 10.19 4.24
N PRO A 124 17.59 11.23 3.87
CA PRO A 124 17.58 12.50 4.59
C PRO A 124 16.19 13.16 4.70
N ASP A 125 15.27 12.85 3.79
CA ASP A 125 13.87 13.34 3.85
C ASP A 125 13.04 12.71 4.99
N ARG A 126 13.55 11.66 5.63
CA ARG A 126 12.90 10.91 6.72
C ARG A 126 11.55 10.28 6.33
N ILE A 127 11.29 10.15 5.05
CA ILE A 127 10.05 9.60 4.49
C ILE A 127 10.35 8.31 3.72
N HIS A 128 11.31 8.36 2.82
CA HIS A 128 11.63 7.22 1.97
C HIS A 128 12.71 6.34 2.61
N PRO A 129 12.44 5.02 2.72
CA PRO A 129 13.46 4.08 3.19
C PRO A 129 14.66 4.04 2.26
N LYS A 130 15.83 3.77 2.82
CA LYS A 130 17.03 3.44 2.07
C LYS A 130 16.95 2.02 1.50
N GLU A 131 17.83 1.70 0.54
CA GLU A 131 17.87 0.37 -0.07
C GLU A 131 18.18 -0.74 0.94
N GLU A 132 18.94 -0.44 2.00
CA GLU A 132 19.26 -1.40 3.07
C GLU A 132 18.01 -1.86 3.86
N ALA A 133 16.93 -1.07 3.83
CA ALA A 133 15.65 -1.43 4.44
C ALA A 133 14.79 -2.35 3.57
N HIS A 134 15.06 -2.46 2.28
CA HIS A 134 14.22 -3.22 1.34
C HIS A 134 14.06 -4.69 1.71
N PRO A 135 15.09 -5.41 2.19
CA PRO A 135 14.89 -6.79 2.66
C PRO A 135 13.87 -6.91 3.79
N LEU A 136 13.88 -5.99 4.76
CA LEU A 136 12.91 -5.95 5.86
C LEU A 136 11.50 -5.62 5.36
N MET A 137 11.39 -4.72 4.39
CA MET A 137 10.12 -4.41 3.74
C MET A 137 9.55 -5.65 3.02
N LEU A 138 10.39 -6.39 2.33
CA LEU A 138 10.01 -7.65 1.70
C LEU A 138 9.53 -8.68 2.74
N ASP A 139 10.23 -8.81 3.85
CA ASP A 139 9.85 -9.72 4.94
C ASP A 139 8.46 -9.38 5.51
N ASN A 140 8.06 -8.13 5.50
CA ASN A 140 6.73 -7.71 5.92
C ASN A 140 5.63 -8.08 4.91
N VAL A 141 5.95 -8.08 3.62
CA VAL A 141 4.99 -8.33 2.52
C VAL A 141 4.90 -9.81 2.15
N TRP A 142 6.04 -10.49 2.11
CA TRP A 142 6.15 -11.82 1.53
C TRP A 142 5.23 -12.87 2.15
N PRO A 143 5.04 -12.95 3.47
CA PRO A 143 4.15 -13.95 4.05
C PRO A 143 2.71 -13.88 3.53
N GLU A 144 2.18 -12.67 3.38
CA GLU A 144 0.82 -12.46 2.88
C GLU A 144 0.73 -12.65 1.35
N LEU A 145 1.69 -12.12 0.61
CA LEU A 145 1.76 -12.32 -0.83
C LEU A 145 1.87 -13.81 -1.20
N ARG A 146 2.72 -14.55 -0.49
CA ARG A 146 2.91 -15.98 -0.73
C ARG A 146 1.62 -16.79 -0.55
N LYS A 147 0.76 -16.41 0.38
CA LYS A 147 -0.55 -17.06 0.57
C LYS A 147 -1.44 -16.88 -0.65
N LEU A 148 -1.39 -15.71 -1.28
CA LEU A 148 -2.18 -15.42 -2.47
C LEU A 148 -1.67 -16.16 -3.72
N LEU A 149 -0.37 -16.45 -3.79
CA LEU A 149 0.26 -17.10 -4.93
C LEU A 149 0.04 -18.61 -4.96
N LYS A 150 -0.53 -19.19 -3.93
CA LYS A 150 -0.94 -20.59 -3.85
C LYS A 150 -2.37 -20.73 -4.34
#